data_f32e4f026dca71d11b22028ac448a7e4
#
_entry.id   f32e4f026dca71d11b22028ac448a7e4
#
_cell.length_a   1.000
_cell.length_b   1.000
_cell.length_c   1.000
_cell.angle_alpha   90.00
_cell.angle_beta   90.00
_cell.angle_gamma   90.00
#
_symmetry.space_group_name_H-M   'P 1'
#
loop_
_entity.id
_entity.type
_entity.pdbx_description
1 polymer ?
#
loop_
_entity_poly.entity_id
_entity_poly.type
_entity_poly.pdbx_seq_one_letter_code
_entity_poly.pdbx_strand_id
1 'polypeptide(L)'
;KNSIVEAVKKNSAKFIYMHPVDNFDLKSFYTQLIKYEVGSEEGICALLLNSFTLNCDEKIKKYIDDLDLGYISAESSAGEEEFEEAYENSINSKSKTLIIGNDLLEHERVENIVKLLSIIKKYSDLNLVILDKTLEQKINTCADLELEEIEELKSYNGTLVYKVVDEYNSDLVVSQTFANIAKVSNNNEVFIISKDEKIKRVVKIDENLHGTVAILKSKIDENIFNGYRYKQVKIQKVES
;
A
#
# COMPACT_ATOMS: atom_id res chain seq x y z
N LYS A 1 -4.92 13.98 3.04
CA LYS A 1 -4.64 13.64 4.43
C LYS A 1 -5.52 14.43 5.39
N ASN A 2 -5.47 15.78 5.40
CA ASN A 2 -6.26 16.61 6.30
C ASN A 2 -7.76 16.37 6.19
N SER A 3 -8.29 16.24 4.97
CA SER A 3 -9.71 15.97 4.72
C SER A 3 -10.20 14.63 5.31
N ILE A 4 -9.34 13.59 5.30
CA ILE A 4 -9.65 12.29 5.92
C ILE A 4 -9.73 12.46 7.44
N VAL A 5 -8.73 13.10 8.04
CA VAL A 5 -8.70 13.36 9.49
C VAL A 5 -9.91 14.17 9.95
N GLU A 6 -10.27 15.22 9.21
CA GLU A 6 -11.45 16.04 9.49
C GLU A 6 -12.74 15.20 9.39
N ALA A 7 -12.88 14.35 8.38
CA ALA A 7 -14.04 13.49 8.21
C ALA A 7 -14.14 12.47 9.35
N VAL A 8 -13.03 11.84 9.75
CA VAL A 8 -12.97 10.89 10.87
C VAL A 8 -13.40 11.58 12.17
N LYS A 9 -12.85 12.76 12.49
CA LYS A 9 -13.20 13.52 13.69
C LYS A 9 -14.66 13.96 13.70
N LYS A 10 -15.13 14.54 12.59
CA LYS A 10 -16.50 15.10 12.49
C LYS A 10 -17.57 14.02 12.63
N ASN A 11 -17.31 12.84 12.12
CA ASN A 11 -18.29 11.74 12.08
C ASN A 11 -18.08 10.69 13.17
N SER A 12 -17.05 10.83 14.02
CA SER A 12 -16.58 9.79 14.95
C SER A 12 -16.44 8.44 14.23
N ALA A 13 -15.91 8.48 13.01
CA ALA A 13 -15.81 7.32 12.14
C ALA A 13 -14.69 6.39 12.61
N LYS A 14 -14.88 5.08 12.47
CA LYS A 14 -13.80 4.12 12.53
C LYS A 14 -12.94 4.29 11.28
N PHE A 15 -11.63 4.32 11.47
CA PHE A 15 -10.66 4.48 10.39
C PHE A 15 -9.69 3.31 10.41
N ILE A 16 -9.73 2.50 9.36
CA ILE A 16 -8.82 1.38 9.15
C ILE A 16 -7.78 1.83 8.14
N TYR A 17 -6.51 1.76 8.51
CA TYR A 17 -5.40 2.15 7.65
C TYR A 17 -4.65 0.92 7.17
N MET A 18 -4.61 0.69 5.85
CA MET A 18 -3.93 -0.45 5.23
C MET A 18 -2.76 0.07 4.41
N HIS A 19 -1.53 -0.25 4.80
CA HIS A 19 -0.35 0.23 4.08
C HIS A 19 0.93 -0.48 4.54
N PRO A 20 1.93 -0.70 3.66
CA PRO A 20 3.23 -1.26 4.05
C PRO A 20 4.02 -0.40 5.03
N VAL A 21 3.84 0.92 4.97
CA VAL A 21 4.53 1.89 5.84
C VAL A 21 3.52 2.54 6.78
N ASP A 22 3.78 2.46 8.08
CA ASP A 22 2.97 3.16 9.08
C ASP A 22 3.05 4.69 8.89
N ASN A 23 1.96 5.38 9.14
CA ASN A 23 1.90 6.84 9.02
C ASN A 23 1.74 7.46 10.40
N PHE A 24 2.84 7.94 10.96
CA PHE A 24 2.88 8.53 12.31
C PHE A 24 1.83 9.62 12.51
N ASP A 25 1.62 10.50 11.52
CA ASP A 25 0.64 11.59 11.65
C ASP A 25 -0.82 11.11 11.65
N LEU A 26 -1.10 9.90 11.16
CA LEU A 26 -2.42 9.28 11.18
C LEU A 26 -2.62 8.34 12.36
N LYS A 27 -1.54 7.96 13.05
CA LYS A 27 -1.54 6.93 14.10
C LYS A 27 -2.57 7.16 15.20
N SER A 28 -2.84 8.42 15.56
CA SER A 28 -3.84 8.76 16.58
C SER A 28 -5.29 8.74 16.08
N PHE A 29 -5.52 8.49 14.80
CA PHE A 29 -6.86 8.57 14.19
C PHE A 29 -7.39 7.25 13.70
N TYR A 30 -6.52 6.28 13.35
CA TYR A 30 -7.04 4.98 12.92
C TYR A 30 -7.36 4.08 14.11
N THR A 31 -8.44 3.32 13.93
CA THR A 31 -8.92 2.33 14.89
C THR A 31 -8.13 1.03 14.75
N GLN A 32 -7.71 0.72 13.52
CA GLN A 32 -6.98 -0.49 13.17
C GLN A 32 -5.93 -0.17 12.11
N LEU A 33 -4.75 -0.78 12.24
CA LEU A 33 -3.70 -0.77 11.23
C LEU A 33 -3.56 -2.19 10.67
N ILE A 34 -3.76 -2.35 9.37
CA ILE A 34 -3.40 -3.58 8.65
C ILE A 34 -2.12 -3.27 7.89
N LYS A 35 -1.01 -3.77 8.43
CA LYS A 35 0.30 -3.59 7.81
C LYS A 35 0.61 -4.82 6.97
N TYR A 36 0.95 -4.60 5.70
CA TYR A 36 1.23 -5.69 4.77
C TYR A 36 2.60 -5.56 4.10
N GLU A 37 3.07 -6.62 3.46
CA GLU A 37 4.33 -6.63 2.72
C GLU A 37 4.21 -5.87 1.39
N VAL A 38 5.27 -5.15 1.04
CA VAL A 38 5.37 -4.42 -0.23
C VAL A 38 5.27 -5.39 -1.41
N GLY A 39 4.39 -5.11 -2.35
CA GLY A 39 4.17 -5.94 -3.54
C GLY A 39 3.06 -6.98 -3.39
N SER A 40 2.45 -7.09 -2.19
CA SER A 40 1.34 -8.02 -1.96
C SER A 40 -0.04 -7.41 -2.14
N GLU A 41 -0.16 -6.24 -2.77
CA GLU A 41 -1.41 -5.50 -2.92
C GLU A 41 -2.52 -6.30 -3.62
N GLU A 42 -2.16 -7.21 -4.53
CA GLU A 42 -3.13 -8.14 -5.13
C GLU A 42 -3.74 -9.07 -4.08
N GLY A 43 -2.92 -9.66 -3.20
CA GLY A 43 -3.36 -10.48 -2.09
C GLY A 43 -4.24 -9.71 -1.10
N ILE A 44 -3.88 -8.47 -0.79
CA ILE A 44 -4.69 -7.57 0.05
C ILE A 44 -6.06 -7.32 -0.57
N CYS A 45 -6.13 -7.11 -1.89
CA CYS A 45 -7.41 -6.97 -2.59
C CYS A 45 -8.23 -8.26 -2.58
N ALA A 46 -7.59 -9.44 -2.62
CA ALA A 46 -8.29 -10.72 -2.49
C ALA A 46 -8.82 -10.97 -1.07
N LEU A 47 -8.07 -10.61 -0.03
CA LEU A 47 -8.55 -10.68 1.37
C LEU A 47 -9.72 -9.71 1.59
N LEU A 48 -9.67 -8.50 1.02
CA LEU A 48 -10.80 -7.58 1.03
C LEU A 48 -12.02 -8.16 0.30
N LEU A 49 -11.81 -8.79 -0.87
CA LEU A 49 -12.88 -9.44 -1.61
C LEU A 49 -13.53 -10.53 -0.77
N ASN A 50 -12.74 -11.41 -0.16
CA ASN A 50 -13.22 -12.49 0.70
C ASN A 50 -14.08 -11.97 1.85
N SER A 51 -13.62 -10.93 2.56
CA SER A 51 -14.29 -10.46 3.78
C SER A 51 -15.47 -9.52 3.52
N PHE A 52 -15.49 -8.76 2.42
CA PHE A 52 -16.49 -7.73 2.17
C PHE A 52 -17.49 -8.06 1.06
N THR A 53 -17.34 -9.17 0.34
CA THR A 53 -18.32 -9.56 -0.69
C THR A 53 -19.53 -10.20 -0.04
N LEU A 54 -20.72 -9.65 -0.31
CA LEU A 54 -21.97 -10.10 0.31
C LEU A 54 -22.68 -11.14 -0.57
N ASN A 55 -23.33 -10.70 -1.64
CA ASN A 55 -24.12 -11.53 -2.53
C ASN A 55 -23.56 -11.46 -3.95
N CYS A 56 -22.74 -12.42 -4.33
CA CYS A 56 -22.14 -12.51 -5.65
C CYS A 56 -22.69 -13.69 -6.45
N ASP A 57 -22.39 -13.73 -7.74
CA ASP A 57 -22.72 -14.87 -8.59
C ASP A 57 -21.85 -16.10 -8.28
N GLU A 58 -22.29 -17.27 -8.75
CA GLU A 58 -21.65 -18.56 -8.47
C GLU A 58 -20.18 -18.62 -8.95
N LYS A 59 -19.83 -17.90 -10.05
CA LYS A 59 -18.46 -17.87 -10.58
C LYS A 59 -17.52 -17.15 -9.61
N ILE A 60 -17.96 -16.01 -9.09
CA ILE A 60 -17.20 -15.21 -8.11
C ILE A 60 -17.12 -15.93 -6.77
N LYS A 61 -18.24 -16.53 -6.34
CA LYS A 61 -18.24 -17.33 -5.11
C LYS A 61 -17.24 -18.48 -5.20
N LYS A 62 -17.23 -19.21 -6.31
CA LYS A 62 -16.27 -20.28 -6.52
C LYS A 62 -14.82 -19.78 -6.46
N TYR A 63 -14.52 -18.62 -7.08
CA TYR A 63 -13.19 -18.03 -7.00
C TYR A 63 -12.79 -17.71 -5.56
N ILE A 64 -13.70 -17.13 -4.77
CA ILE A 64 -13.46 -16.84 -3.36
C ILE A 64 -13.22 -18.12 -2.57
N ASP A 65 -14.03 -19.14 -2.78
CA ASP A 65 -13.93 -20.44 -2.11
C ASP A 65 -12.60 -21.19 -2.47
N ASP A 66 -12.06 -20.93 -3.66
CA ASP A 66 -10.83 -21.54 -4.18
C ASP A 66 -9.55 -20.76 -3.77
N LEU A 67 -9.67 -19.57 -3.12
CA LEU A 67 -8.51 -18.79 -2.67
C LEU A 67 -7.71 -19.53 -1.60
N ASP A 68 -6.41 -19.64 -1.77
CA ASP A 68 -5.50 -20.08 -0.70
C ASP A 68 -5.23 -18.93 0.28
N LEU A 69 -6.20 -18.68 1.17
CA LEU A 69 -6.12 -17.62 2.16
C LEU A 69 -4.92 -17.78 3.10
N GLY A 70 -4.52 -19.02 3.38
CA GLY A 70 -3.35 -19.32 4.21
C GLY A 70 -2.06 -18.81 3.55
N TYR A 71 -1.88 -19.12 2.26
CA TYR A 71 -0.76 -18.64 1.47
C TYR A 71 -0.77 -17.10 1.35
N ILE A 72 -1.91 -16.51 0.98
CA ILE A 72 -2.05 -15.07 0.81
C ILE A 72 -1.72 -14.34 2.11
N SER A 73 -2.24 -14.80 3.25
CA SER A 73 -1.97 -14.22 4.57
C SER A 73 -0.50 -14.33 4.95
N ALA A 74 0.13 -15.48 4.71
CA ALA A 74 1.54 -15.69 5.03
C ALA A 74 2.46 -14.78 4.21
N GLU A 75 2.28 -14.72 2.89
CA GLU A 75 3.13 -13.94 1.99
C GLU A 75 2.87 -12.43 2.10
N SER A 76 1.64 -12.01 2.39
CA SER A 76 1.32 -10.59 2.59
C SER A 76 1.63 -10.09 4.01
N SER A 77 1.93 -10.95 4.96
CA SER A 77 2.03 -10.62 6.40
C SER A 77 0.79 -9.90 6.95
N ALA A 78 -0.36 -10.13 6.35
CA ALA A 78 -1.66 -9.60 6.79
C ALA A 78 -2.64 -10.76 6.94
N GLY A 79 -3.08 -11.02 8.16
CA GLY A 79 -3.91 -12.15 8.49
C GLY A 79 -5.36 -11.99 8.03
N GLU A 80 -6.01 -13.10 7.68
CA GLU A 80 -7.44 -13.13 7.38
C GLU A 80 -8.26 -12.53 8.53
N GLU A 81 -7.88 -12.81 9.77
CA GLU A 81 -8.52 -12.29 10.98
C GLU A 81 -8.48 -10.76 11.08
N GLU A 82 -7.47 -10.10 10.51
CA GLU A 82 -7.41 -8.63 10.49
C GLU A 82 -8.49 -8.04 9.57
N PHE A 83 -8.81 -8.74 8.48
CA PHE A 83 -9.89 -8.33 7.55
C PHE A 83 -11.27 -8.68 8.10
N GLU A 84 -11.41 -9.79 8.82
CA GLU A 84 -12.63 -10.10 9.58
C GLU A 84 -12.90 -9.02 10.64
N GLU A 85 -11.89 -8.63 11.44
CA GLU A 85 -12.00 -7.53 12.38
C GLU A 85 -12.39 -6.21 11.69
N ALA A 86 -11.78 -5.93 10.52
CA ALA A 86 -12.12 -4.75 9.72
C ALA A 86 -13.60 -4.76 9.28
N TYR A 87 -14.09 -5.92 8.84
CA TYR A 87 -15.48 -6.12 8.48
C TYR A 87 -16.40 -5.92 9.70
N GLU A 88 -16.13 -6.58 10.83
CA GLU A 88 -16.90 -6.43 12.08
C GLU A 88 -16.93 -4.98 12.57
N ASN A 89 -15.80 -4.30 12.49
CA ASN A 89 -15.69 -2.88 12.79
C ASN A 89 -16.61 -2.00 11.92
N SER A 90 -16.97 -2.50 10.74
CA SER A 90 -17.81 -1.78 9.76
C SER A 90 -19.31 -2.09 9.83
N ILE A 91 -19.73 -3.23 10.39
CA ILE A 91 -21.11 -3.77 10.31
C ILE A 91 -22.16 -2.75 10.73
N ASN A 92 -21.93 -2.03 11.83
CA ASN A 92 -22.89 -1.07 12.38
C ASN A 92 -22.71 0.36 11.83
N SER A 93 -21.88 0.52 10.78
CA SER A 93 -21.64 1.83 10.19
C SER A 93 -22.78 2.19 9.23
N LYS A 94 -23.23 3.44 9.28
CA LYS A 94 -24.26 3.97 8.36
C LYS A 94 -23.77 4.07 6.91
N SER A 95 -22.48 4.21 6.73
CA SER A 95 -21.82 4.31 5.44
C SER A 95 -20.39 3.76 5.57
N LYS A 96 -19.96 2.98 4.59
CA LYS A 96 -18.64 2.40 4.52
C LYS A 96 -17.93 2.94 3.28
N THR A 97 -16.69 3.38 3.43
CA THR A 97 -15.92 3.94 2.31
C THR A 97 -14.54 3.33 2.28
N LEU A 98 -14.19 2.75 1.13
CA LEU A 98 -12.85 2.30 0.82
C LEU A 98 -12.15 3.37 -0.03
N ILE A 99 -11.10 3.99 0.53
CA ILE A 99 -10.30 5.01 -0.18
C ILE A 99 -9.06 4.33 -0.74
N ILE A 100 -8.92 4.38 -2.07
CA ILE A 100 -7.82 3.75 -2.80
C ILE A 100 -6.82 4.82 -3.22
N GLY A 101 -5.56 4.62 -2.79
CA GLY A 101 -4.43 5.49 -3.14
C GLY A 101 -3.94 5.28 -4.57
N ASN A 102 -2.90 6.03 -4.93
CA ASN A 102 -2.33 6.04 -6.28
C ASN A 102 -1.30 4.92 -6.51
N ASP A 103 -0.94 4.17 -5.47
CA ASP A 103 0.19 3.24 -5.53
C ASP A 103 -0.10 1.99 -6.38
N LEU A 104 -1.39 1.65 -6.55
CA LEU A 104 -1.83 0.46 -7.28
C LEU A 104 -1.69 0.57 -8.79
N LEU A 105 -1.72 1.79 -9.37
CA LEU A 105 -1.74 1.97 -10.83
C LEU A 105 -0.52 1.36 -11.53
N GLU A 106 0.64 1.47 -10.89
CA GLU A 106 1.92 1.00 -11.43
C GLU A 106 2.34 -0.37 -10.87
N HIS A 107 1.42 -1.07 -10.21
CA HIS A 107 1.66 -2.43 -9.73
C HIS A 107 1.70 -3.40 -10.92
N GLU A 108 2.59 -4.40 -10.90
CA GLU A 108 2.73 -5.35 -12.02
C GLU A 108 1.48 -6.18 -12.29
N ARG A 109 0.65 -6.40 -11.25
CA ARG A 109 -0.62 -7.13 -11.33
C ARG A 109 -1.84 -6.19 -11.34
N VAL A 110 -1.66 -4.94 -11.81
CA VAL A 110 -2.72 -3.92 -11.80
C VAL A 110 -4.01 -4.36 -12.49
N GLU A 111 -3.93 -5.14 -13.56
CA GLU A 111 -5.13 -5.58 -14.30
C GLU A 111 -5.99 -6.53 -13.44
N ASN A 112 -5.39 -7.47 -12.71
CA ASN A 112 -6.15 -8.33 -11.79
C ASN A 112 -6.64 -7.56 -10.56
N ILE A 113 -5.83 -6.64 -10.02
CA ILE A 113 -6.25 -5.72 -8.93
C ILE A 113 -7.48 -4.90 -9.36
N VAL A 114 -7.51 -4.39 -10.59
CA VAL A 114 -8.66 -3.66 -11.15
C VAL A 114 -9.91 -4.55 -11.19
N LYS A 115 -9.76 -5.81 -11.60
CA LYS A 115 -10.88 -6.77 -11.62
C LYS A 115 -11.39 -7.06 -10.21
N LEU A 116 -10.49 -7.33 -9.24
CA LEU A 116 -10.84 -7.54 -7.83
C LEU A 116 -11.60 -6.34 -7.26
N LEU A 117 -11.08 -5.12 -7.43
CA LEU A 117 -11.72 -3.90 -6.96
C LEU A 117 -13.06 -3.62 -7.66
N SER A 118 -13.20 -3.98 -8.93
CA SER A 118 -14.46 -3.86 -9.67
C SER A 118 -15.53 -4.80 -9.13
N ILE A 119 -15.14 -6.01 -8.73
CA ILE A 119 -16.03 -6.99 -8.09
C ILE A 119 -16.40 -6.52 -6.69
N ILE A 120 -15.45 -6.05 -5.88
CA ILE A 120 -15.73 -5.45 -4.56
C ILE A 120 -16.75 -4.30 -4.71
N LYS A 121 -16.53 -3.40 -5.68
CA LYS A 121 -17.46 -2.31 -5.97
C LYS A 121 -18.87 -2.79 -6.30
N LYS A 122 -19.00 -3.90 -7.02
CA LYS A 122 -20.28 -4.43 -7.49
C LYS A 122 -21.04 -5.21 -6.40
N TYR A 123 -20.30 -5.98 -5.58
CA TYR A 123 -20.89 -6.99 -4.70
C TYR A 123 -20.67 -6.72 -3.20
N SER A 124 -20.16 -5.56 -2.82
CA SER A 124 -20.07 -5.12 -1.44
C SER A 124 -20.92 -3.89 -1.18
N ASP A 125 -21.06 -3.51 0.09
CA ASP A 125 -21.68 -2.25 0.50
C ASP A 125 -20.66 -1.11 0.70
N LEU A 126 -19.45 -1.30 0.17
CA LEU A 126 -18.36 -0.31 0.21
C LEU A 126 -18.57 0.76 -0.87
N ASN A 127 -18.53 2.02 -0.48
CA ASN A 127 -18.40 3.12 -1.41
C ASN A 127 -16.92 3.33 -1.76
N LEU A 128 -16.52 3.06 -3.00
CA LEU A 128 -15.14 3.23 -3.44
C LEU A 128 -14.85 4.68 -3.85
N VAL A 129 -13.82 5.25 -3.22
CA VAL A 129 -13.25 6.55 -3.58
C VAL A 129 -11.83 6.32 -4.06
N ILE A 130 -11.59 6.54 -5.34
CA ILE A 130 -10.30 6.27 -5.99
C ILE A 130 -9.63 7.60 -6.27
N LEU A 131 -8.41 7.78 -5.74
CA LEU A 131 -7.71 9.08 -5.81
C LEU A 131 -7.05 9.30 -7.17
N ASP A 132 -6.70 8.23 -7.89
CA ASP A 132 -6.14 8.31 -9.24
C ASP A 132 -7.24 8.17 -10.29
N LYS A 133 -7.33 9.16 -11.20
CA LYS A 133 -8.37 9.18 -12.25
C LYS A 133 -8.21 8.07 -13.29
N THR A 134 -7.00 7.66 -13.59
CA THR A 134 -6.74 6.58 -14.54
C THR A 134 -7.17 5.24 -13.95
N LEU A 135 -6.82 5.00 -12.69
CA LEU A 135 -7.27 3.80 -11.96
C LEU A 135 -8.79 3.81 -11.78
N GLU A 136 -9.39 4.95 -11.46
CA GLU A 136 -10.84 5.11 -11.37
C GLU A 136 -11.53 4.75 -12.68
N GLN A 137 -11.00 5.24 -13.80
CA GLN A 137 -11.54 4.93 -15.14
C GLN A 137 -11.41 3.44 -15.43
N LYS A 138 -10.24 2.82 -15.19
CA LYS A 138 -10.05 1.38 -15.37
C LYS A 138 -11.08 0.55 -14.60
N ILE A 139 -11.28 0.85 -13.32
CA ILE A 139 -12.26 0.15 -12.47
C ILE A 139 -13.70 0.38 -12.96
N ASN A 140 -14.05 1.61 -13.36
CA ASN A 140 -15.40 1.93 -13.82
C ASN A 140 -15.76 1.34 -15.18
N THR A 141 -14.78 1.09 -16.03
CA THR A 141 -14.97 0.54 -17.38
C THR A 141 -14.59 -0.94 -17.50
N CYS A 142 -14.19 -1.57 -16.39
CA CYS A 142 -13.83 -2.98 -16.38
C CYS A 142 -15.06 -3.86 -16.69
N ALA A 143 -15.11 -4.37 -17.92
CA ALA A 143 -16.19 -5.26 -18.38
C ALA A 143 -15.83 -6.74 -18.17
N ASP A 144 -14.54 -7.05 -18.22
CA ASP A 144 -14.03 -8.39 -17.97
C ASP A 144 -13.78 -8.57 -16.46
N LEU A 145 -14.58 -9.42 -15.84
CA LEU A 145 -14.46 -9.80 -14.45
C LEU A 145 -13.91 -11.23 -14.29
N GLU A 146 -13.23 -11.74 -15.29
CA GLU A 146 -12.53 -13.03 -15.19
C GLU A 146 -11.25 -12.85 -14.38
N LEU A 147 -11.31 -13.24 -13.11
CA LEU A 147 -10.19 -13.14 -12.18
C LEU A 147 -9.10 -14.13 -12.55
N GLU A 148 -7.86 -13.70 -12.39
CA GLU A 148 -6.68 -14.54 -12.51
C GLU A 148 -6.37 -15.16 -11.14
N GLU A 149 -5.81 -16.37 -11.16
CA GLU A 149 -5.30 -17.01 -9.95
C GLU A 149 -4.15 -16.18 -9.36
N ILE A 150 -4.08 -16.15 -8.03
CA ILE A 150 -2.97 -15.55 -7.30
C ILE A 150 -1.92 -16.64 -7.11
N GLU A 151 -0.98 -16.73 -8.06
CA GLU A 151 0.04 -17.78 -8.06
C GLU A 151 1.22 -17.43 -7.14
N GLU A 152 1.76 -16.21 -7.27
CA GLU A 152 2.92 -15.77 -6.52
C GLU A 152 2.78 -14.29 -6.13
N LEU A 153 2.85 -14.03 -4.84
CA LEU A 153 2.93 -12.65 -4.34
C LEU A 153 4.39 -12.23 -4.29
N LYS A 154 4.64 -11.03 -4.79
CA LYS A 154 5.99 -10.50 -4.86
C LYS A 154 6.54 -10.20 -3.48
N SER A 155 7.71 -10.74 -3.18
CA SER A 155 8.44 -10.42 -1.97
C SER A 155 9.72 -9.67 -2.26
N TYR A 156 10.13 -8.80 -1.35
CA TYR A 156 11.34 -8.01 -1.45
C TYR A 156 12.25 -8.28 -0.26
N ASN A 157 13.48 -8.69 -0.55
CA ASN A 157 14.49 -8.91 0.48
C ASN A 157 15.47 -7.71 0.55
N GLY A 158 15.71 -7.19 1.76
CA GLY A 158 16.69 -6.13 1.98
C GLY A 158 16.07 -4.73 2.10
N THR A 159 16.82 -3.73 1.66
CA THR A 159 16.41 -2.32 1.81
C THR A 159 15.50 -1.88 0.67
N LEU A 160 14.38 -1.27 1.05
CA LEU A 160 13.39 -0.69 0.13
C LEU A 160 13.33 0.82 0.31
N VAL A 161 13.01 1.52 -0.76
CA VAL A 161 12.60 2.92 -0.71
C VAL A 161 11.18 3.07 -1.22
N TYR A 162 10.40 3.90 -0.55
CA TYR A 162 9.08 4.36 -0.96
C TYR A 162 9.16 5.79 -1.45
N LYS A 163 8.90 6.02 -2.73
CA LYS A 163 8.97 7.35 -3.34
C LYS A 163 7.76 8.19 -2.95
N VAL A 164 8.01 9.36 -2.38
CA VAL A 164 7.00 10.34 -2.01
C VAL A 164 7.36 11.70 -2.60
N VAL A 165 6.38 12.35 -3.24
CA VAL A 165 6.56 13.72 -3.74
C VAL A 165 6.54 14.69 -2.57
N ASP A 166 7.59 15.52 -2.47
CA ASP A 166 7.74 16.58 -1.48
C ASP A 166 8.23 17.84 -2.20
N GLU A 167 7.51 18.95 -2.09
CA GLU A 167 7.84 20.19 -2.81
C GLU A 167 9.14 20.84 -2.33
N TYR A 168 9.55 20.58 -1.10
CA TYR A 168 10.61 21.31 -0.43
C TYR A 168 11.88 20.46 -0.18
N ASN A 169 11.75 19.15 -0.12
CA ASN A 169 12.82 18.26 0.29
C ASN A 169 13.10 17.17 -0.73
N SER A 170 14.36 16.78 -0.81
CA SER A 170 14.83 15.65 -1.62
C SER A 170 15.73 14.71 -0.81
N ASP A 171 15.40 14.51 0.47
CA ASP A 171 16.16 13.66 1.39
C ASP A 171 15.74 12.19 1.30
N LEU A 172 16.61 11.30 1.80
CA LEU A 172 16.28 9.94 2.14
C LEU A 172 15.97 9.88 3.64
N VAL A 173 14.67 9.78 3.99
CA VAL A 173 14.24 9.66 5.38
C VAL A 173 14.21 8.19 5.77
N VAL A 174 14.93 7.82 6.81
CA VAL A 174 15.12 6.43 7.22
C VAL A 174 14.77 6.22 8.70
N SER A 175 14.33 5.02 9.04
CA SER A 175 14.25 4.57 10.43
C SER A 175 15.64 4.26 10.99
N GLN A 176 15.75 4.15 12.32
CA GLN A 176 16.99 3.68 12.95
C GLN A 176 17.32 2.24 12.50
N THR A 177 16.33 1.38 12.31
CA THR A 177 16.51 0.00 11.81
C THR A 177 17.11 0.00 10.42
N PHE A 178 16.55 0.79 9.50
CA PHE A 178 17.09 0.93 8.15
C PHE A 178 18.52 1.47 8.18
N ALA A 179 18.79 2.51 8.98
CA ALA A 179 20.11 3.13 9.11
C ALA A 179 21.17 2.11 9.57
N ASN A 180 20.84 1.24 10.51
CA ASN A 180 21.73 0.18 11.01
C ASN A 180 22.03 -0.87 9.90
N ILE A 181 21.01 -1.32 9.18
CA ILE A 181 21.15 -2.30 8.08
C ILE A 181 22.00 -1.70 6.95
N ALA A 182 21.70 -0.49 6.55
CA ALA A 182 22.42 0.23 5.49
C ALA A 182 23.78 0.77 5.95
N LYS A 183 24.11 0.68 7.25
CA LYS A 183 25.34 1.22 7.88
C LYS A 183 25.54 2.71 7.61
N VAL A 184 24.47 3.49 7.70
CA VAL A 184 24.48 4.93 7.50
C VAL A 184 24.12 5.68 8.77
N SER A 185 24.46 6.95 8.81
CA SER A 185 24.17 7.85 9.94
C SER A 185 23.45 9.11 9.44
N ASN A 186 22.84 9.84 10.36
CA ASN A 186 22.18 11.10 10.03
C ASN A 186 23.16 12.06 9.32
N ASN A 187 22.66 12.74 8.30
CA ASN A 187 23.41 13.65 7.43
C ASN A 187 24.52 12.99 6.55
N ASN A 188 24.63 11.66 6.51
CA ASN A 188 25.49 11.05 5.50
C ASN A 188 24.97 11.33 4.09
N GLU A 189 25.86 11.64 3.16
CA GLU A 189 25.57 11.59 1.75
C GLU A 189 25.67 10.13 1.27
N VAL A 190 24.66 9.70 0.53
CA VAL A 190 24.58 8.33 0.01
C VAL A 190 24.18 8.30 -1.45
N PHE A 191 24.65 7.27 -2.14
CA PHE A 191 24.04 6.83 -3.39
C PHE A 191 22.96 5.80 -3.08
N ILE A 192 21.77 6.01 -3.66
CA ILE A 192 20.68 5.06 -3.72
C ILE A 192 20.74 4.43 -5.10
N ILE A 193 20.94 3.13 -5.15
CA ILE A 193 21.21 2.39 -6.38
C ILE A 193 20.09 1.34 -6.54
N SER A 194 19.27 1.50 -7.55
CA SER A 194 18.33 0.49 -8.03
C SER A 194 18.92 -0.27 -9.22
N LYS A 195 18.13 -1.15 -9.83
CA LYS A 195 18.53 -1.85 -11.06
C LYS A 195 18.85 -0.87 -12.20
N ASP A 196 18.07 0.20 -12.31
CA ASP A 196 18.06 1.08 -13.49
C ASP A 196 18.60 2.49 -13.20
N GLU A 197 18.69 2.87 -11.91
CA GLU A 197 19.00 4.25 -11.53
C GLU A 197 19.96 4.32 -10.34
N LYS A 198 20.78 5.39 -10.33
CA LYS A 198 21.67 5.77 -9.22
C LYS A 198 21.49 7.24 -8.93
N ILE A 199 21.02 7.56 -7.73
CA ILE A 199 20.81 8.95 -7.30
C ILE A 199 21.54 9.24 -6.00
N LYS A 200 21.88 10.51 -5.77
CA LYS A 200 22.54 10.97 -4.55
C LYS A 200 21.52 11.63 -3.63
N ARG A 201 21.54 11.29 -2.33
CA ARG A 201 20.66 11.88 -1.31
C ARG A 201 21.41 12.06 0.01
N VAL A 202 20.85 12.93 0.86
CA VAL A 202 21.26 13.08 2.25
C VAL A 202 20.32 12.24 3.13
N VAL A 203 20.90 11.47 4.02
CA VAL A 203 20.15 10.65 4.98
C VAL A 203 19.61 11.52 6.12
N LYS A 204 18.33 11.38 6.43
CA LYS A 204 17.68 11.93 7.61
C LYS A 204 17.05 10.81 8.41
N ILE A 205 17.48 10.65 9.65
CA ILE A 205 16.89 9.66 10.57
C ILE A 205 15.64 10.27 11.20
N ASP A 206 14.51 9.56 11.09
CA ASP A 206 13.26 9.90 11.75
C ASP A 206 12.92 8.81 12.77
N GLU A 207 12.85 9.19 14.05
CA GLU A 207 12.57 8.29 15.17
C GLU A 207 11.14 7.70 15.13
N ASN A 208 10.23 8.35 14.39
CA ASN A 208 8.85 7.91 14.22
C ASN A 208 8.67 6.93 13.06
N LEU A 209 9.69 6.79 12.21
CA LEU A 209 9.67 5.82 11.12
C LEU A 209 10.22 4.48 11.62
N HIS A 210 9.51 3.40 11.31
CA HIS A 210 9.90 2.05 11.71
C HIS A 210 10.04 1.12 10.52
N GLY A 211 10.84 0.05 10.70
CA GLY A 211 11.03 -1.00 9.68
C GLY A 211 12.15 -0.71 8.69
N THR A 212 12.11 -1.43 7.58
CA THR A 212 13.18 -1.51 6.56
C THR A 212 12.86 -0.76 5.28
N VAL A 213 11.74 -0.04 5.23
CA VAL A 213 11.35 0.82 4.11
C VAL A 213 11.71 2.26 4.44
N ALA A 214 12.54 2.88 3.62
CA ALA A 214 12.87 4.29 3.73
C ALA A 214 11.95 5.14 2.86
N ILE A 215 11.75 6.40 3.21
CA ILE A 215 10.98 7.36 2.41
C ILE A 215 11.95 8.16 1.56
N LEU A 216 11.87 7.95 0.24
CA LEU A 216 12.61 8.72 -0.74
C LEU A 216 11.79 9.95 -1.14
N LYS A 217 12.15 11.09 -0.61
CA LYS A 217 11.54 12.36 -1.02
C LYS A 217 12.06 12.80 -2.37
N SER A 218 11.16 13.18 -3.26
CA SER A 218 11.49 13.70 -4.60
C SER A 218 10.65 14.92 -4.92
N LYS A 219 11.22 15.89 -5.66
CA LYS A 219 10.46 17.02 -6.17
C LYS A 219 9.54 16.60 -7.31
N ILE A 220 8.51 17.41 -7.58
CA ILE A 220 7.49 17.13 -8.62
C ILE A 220 8.11 16.95 -10.01
N ASP A 221 9.13 17.76 -10.33
CA ASP A 221 9.83 17.77 -11.61
C ASP A 221 10.99 16.78 -11.70
N GLU A 222 11.24 16.05 -10.62
CA GLU A 222 12.33 15.09 -10.54
C GLU A 222 11.91 13.73 -11.11
N ASN A 223 12.40 13.42 -12.30
CA ASN A 223 12.10 12.17 -13.01
C ASN A 223 13.02 11.02 -12.53
N ILE A 224 12.76 10.52 -11.33
CA ILE A 224 13.52 9.44 -10.69
C ILE A 224 12.61 8.31 -10.25
N PHE A 225 13.10 7.08 -10.26
CA PHE A 225 12.38 5.90 -9.76
C PHE A 225 10.92 5.84 -10.25
N ASN A 226 10.74 5.90 -11.58
CA ASN A 226 9.43 5.86 -12.20
C ASN A 226 8.72 4.50 -12.04
N GLY A 227 7.41 4.50 -12.25
CA GLY A 227 6.56 3.32 -12.09
C GLY A 227 6.22 3.04 -10.63
N TYR A 228 6.14 1.77 -10.25
CA TYR A 228 5.75 1.36 -8.90
C TYR A 228 6.61 2.04 -7.84
N ARG A 229 5.97 2.62 -6.83
CA ARG A 229 6.63 3.56 -5.90
C ARG A 229 7.63 2.93 -4.95
N TYR A 230 7.55 1.62 -4.76
CA TYR A 230 8.53 0.90 -3.97
C TYR A 230 9.64 0.36 -4.88
N LYS A 231 10.88 0.56 -4.48
CA LYS A 231 12.04 0.03 -5.20
C LYS A 231 13.01 -0.64 -4.23
N GLN A 232 13.44 -1.83 -4.61
CA GLN A 232 14.57 -2.46 -3.93
C GLN A 232 15.87 -1.74 -4.31
N VAL A 233 16.66 -1.38 -3.32
CA VAL A 233 17.86 -0.56 -3.52
C VAL A 233 19.04 -1.03 -2.69
N LYS A 234 20.25 -0.71 -3.19
CA LYS A 234 21.48 -0.75 -2.43
C LYS A 234 21.85 0.67 -2.00
N ILE A 235 22.21 0.84 -0.74
CA ILE A 235 22.69 2.11 -0.21
C ILE A 235 24.20 2.07 -0.13
N GLN A 236 24.87 3.08 -0.68
CA GLN A 236 26.33 3.22 -0.66
C GLN A 236 26.69 4.62 -0.18
N LYS A 237 27.55 4.72 0.84
CA LYS A 237 28.07 6.01 1.28
C LYS A 237 28.89 6.66 0.17
N VAL A 238 28.81 7.98 0.07
CA VAL A 238 29.73 8.76 -0.74
C VAL A 238 31.04 8.82 0.06
N GLU A 239 32.12 8.30 -0.53
CA GLU A 239 33.44 8.44 0.07
C GLU A 239 33.88 9.91 -0.01
N SER A 240 34.27 10.45 1.13
CA SER A 240 34.78 11.83 1.28
C SER A 240 36.26 11.91 0.85
#